data_b71a26262ae16633f471f002d734935e
#
_entry.id   b71a26262ae16633f471f002d734935e
#
_cell.length_a   1.000
_cell.length_b   1.000
_cell.length_c   1.000
_cell.angle_alpha   90.00
_cell.angle_beta   90.00
_cell.angle_gamma   90.00
#
_symmetry.space_group_name_H-M   'P 1'
#
loop_
_entity.id
_entity.type
_entity.pdbx_description
1 polymer ?
#
loop_
_entity_poly.entity_id
_entity_poly.type
_entity_poly.pdbx_seq_one_letter_code
_entity_poly.pdbx_strand_id
1 'polypeptide(L)'
;RVASHIGVSLDTIWTKSSMVDRLEEMIWNLDEPQADPAALNAMFICELARSKGIKVLLSGAGGDDIFTGYRRHWALNQERYWQGMPQFIRSFAGAISQHLPVSSPRIRRIAKGMRYMGNDANERIASYFFWLDPSQSLNLLHPDLKSQLVNTDVFQALIDSLQCVEKEPERLNKMLYLEAKHFLADHN
;
A
#
# COMPACT_ATOMS: atom_id res chain seq x y z
N ARG A 1 7.40 24.73 -7.00
CA ARG A 1 8.87 24.64 -6.84
C ARG A 1 9.50 23.84 -7.99
N VAL A 2 9.09 22.58 -8.24
CA VAL A 2 9.69 21.75 -9.31
C VAL A 2 9.45 22.38 -10.67
N ALA A 3 8.20 22.67 -11.03
CA ALA A 3 7.86 23.30 -12.31
C ALA A 3 8.64 24.62 -12.55
N SER A 4 8.74 25.47 -11.53
CA SER A 4 9.53 26.68 -11.58
C SER A 4 11.03 26.42 -11.77
N HIS A 5 11.55 25.35 -11.17
CA HIS A 5 12.96 24.97 -11.30
C HIS A 5 13.31 24.50 -12.72
N ILE A 6 12.42 23.73 -13.34
CA ILE A 6 12.61 23.21 -14.70
C ILE A 6 12.08 24.12 -15.80
N GLY A 7 11.52 25.29 -15.42
CA GLY A 7 11.08 26.32 -16.39
C GLY A 7 9.81 25.98 -17.17
N VAL A 8 8.92 25.14 -16.62
CA VAL A 8 7.65 24.77 -17.28
C VAL A 8 6.47 25.43 -16.60
N SER A 9 5.41 25.67 -17.38
CA SER A 9 4.12 26.13 -16.84
C SER A 9 3.43 25.00 -16.10
N LEU A 10 2.76 25.31 -15.00
CA LEU A 10 2.02 24.36 -14.19
C LEU A 10 0.55 24.78 -14.10
N ASP A 11 -0.31 23.91 -14.55
CA ASP A 11 -1.75 24.02 -14.27
C ASP A 11 -2.07 23.27 -12.98
N THR A 12 -2.85 23.87 -12.13
CA THR A 12 -3.20 23.30 -10.82
C THR A 12 -4.70 23.22 -10.63
N ILE A 13 -5.13 22.13 -10.04
CA ILE A 13 -6.49 22.00 -9.52
C ILE A 13 -6.42 21.88 -8.00
N TRP A 14 -7.26 22.67 -7.33
CA TRP A 14 -7.32 22.65 -5.87
C TRP A 14 -8.44 21.73 -5.42
N THR A 15 -8.09 20.71 -4.67
CA THR A 15 -9.07 19.78 -4.09
C THR A 15 -9.91 20.50 -3.03
N LYS A 16 -11.22 20.31 -3.10
CA LYS A 16 -12.20 20.81 -2.14
C LYS A 16 -12.96 19.64 -1.53
N SER A 17 -13.49 19.79 -0.32
CA SER A 17 -14.29 18.75 0.33
C SER A 17 -15.50 18.30 -0.52
N SER A 18 -16.11 19.21 -1.29
CA SER A 18 -17.20 18.89 -2.21
C SER A 18 -16.82 17.96 -3.37
N MET A 19 -15.52 17.75 -3.62
CA MET A 19 -15.08 16.79 -4.65
C MET A 19 -15.42 15.35 -4.27
N VAL A 20 -15.60 15.06 -2.99
CA VAL A 20 -16.05 13.75 -2.49
C VAL A 20 -17.46 13.42 -2.99
N ASP A 21 -18.29 14.42 -3.30
CA ASP A 21 -19.63 14.22 -3.83
C ASP A 21 -19.63 13.52 -5.21
N ARG A 22 -18.45 13.48 -5.87
CA ARG A 22 -18.25 12.78 -7.15
C ARG A 22 -17.61 11.40 -7.02
N LEU A 23 -17.58 10.85 -5.81
CA LEU A 23 -17.02 9.52 -5.56
C LEU A 23 -17.75 8.43 -6.36
N GLU A 24 -19.08 8.51 -6.45
CA GLU A 24 -19.90 7.56 -7.20
C GLU A 24 -19.54 7.55 -8.69
N GLU A 25 -19.35 8.73 -9.29
CA GLU A 25 -18.91 8.86 -10.67
C GLU A 25 -17.50 8.29 -10.88
N MET A 26 -16.60 8.54 -9.94
CA MET A 26 -15.26 7.94 -9.99
C MET A 26 -15.35 6.41 -9.97
N ILE A 27 -16.12 5.83 -9.05
CA ILE A 27 -16.31 4.38 -8.94
C ILE A 27 -16.90 3.82 -10.23
N TRP A 28 -17.85 4.51 -10.84
CA TRP A 28 -18.45 4.11 -12.12
C TRP A 28 -17.44 4.05 -13.28
N ASN A 29 -16.42 4.91 -13.24
CA ASN A 29 -15.38 4.98 -14.28
C ASN A 29 -14.21 4.02 -14.04
N LEU A 30 -14.19 3.31 -12.91
CA LEU A 30 -13.18 2.30 -12.61
C LEU A 30 -13.71 0.90 -12.96
N ASP A 31 -12.84 0.05 -13.48
CA ASP A 31 -13.19 -1.33 -13.79
C ASP A 31 -13.41 -2.15 -12.50
N GLU A 32 -12.70 -1.78 -11.43
CA GLU A 32 -12.79 -2.43 -10.12
C GLU A 32 -12.99 -1.41 -8.99
N PRO A 33 -13.67 -1.79 -7.88
CA PRO A 33 -13.79 -0.93 -6.72
C PRO A 33 -12.41 -0.67 -6.07
N GLN A 34 -12.04 0.57 -5.97
CA GLN A 34 -10.81 0.98 -5.28
C GLN A 34 -11.13 1.75 -3.99
N ALA A 35 -10.35 1.49 -2.94
CA ALA A 35 -10.42 2.21 -1.68
C ALA A 35 -9.47 3.43 -1.63
N ASP A 36 -8.60 3.60 -2.62
CA ASP A 36 -7.66 4.72 -2.66
C ASP A 36 -8.32 5.97 -3.25
N PRO A 37 -8.37 7.08 -2.51
CA PRO A 37 -8.91 8.35 -3.01
C PRO A 37 -8.04 8.99 -4.11
N ALA A 38 -6.87 8.44 -4.43
CA ALA A 38 -6.01 8.95 -5.48
C ALA A 38 -6.70 8.93 -6.86
N ALA A 39 -7.54 7.92 -7.13
CA ALA A 39 -8.33 7.82 -8.35
C ALA A 39 -9.25 9.04 -8.54
N LEU A 40 -9.82 9.58 -7.46
CA LEU A 40 -10.64 10.80 -7.53
C LEU A 40 -9.80 12.01 -7.98
N ASN A 41 -8.58 12.15 -7.49
CA ASN A 41 -7.68 13.21 -7.93
C ASN A 41 -7.29 13.04 -9.40
N ALA A 42 -7.02 11.81 -9.84
CA ALA A 42 -6.72 11.51 -11.23
C ALA A 42 -7.87 11.90 -12.17
N MET A 43 -9.12 11.62 -11.79
CA MET A 43 -10.31 12.03 -12.55
C MET A 43 -10.34 13.55 -12.78
N PHE A 44 -10.11 14.35 -11.74
CA PHE A 44 -10.11 15.81 -11.88
C PHE A 44 -8.92 16.32 -12.72
N ILE A 45 -7.76 15.69 -12.61
CA ILE A 45 -6.60 16.03 -13.45
C ILE A 45 -6.92 15.75 -14.94
N CYS A 46 -7.56 14.61 -15.23
CA CYS A 46 -7.99 14.26 -16.58
C CYS A 46 -9.03 15.25 -17.13
N GLU A 47 -9.98 15.70 -16.31
CA GLU A 47 -10.96 16.72 -16.69
C GLU A 47 -10.29 18.07 -17.02
N LEU A 48 -9.34 18.49 -16.18
CA LEU A 48 -8.57 19.71 -16.44
C LEU A 48 -7.80 19.60 -17.77
N ALA A 49 -7.14 18.48 -18.01
CA ALA A 49 -6.42 18.23 -19.26
C ALA A 49 -7.38 18.27 -20.46
N ARG A 50 -8.53 17.59 -20.35
CA ARG A 50 -9.54 17.57 -21.41
C ARG A 50 -10.10 18.95 -21.71
N SER A 51 -10.34 19.77 -20.69
CA SER A 51 -10.82 21.15 -20.87
C SER A 51 -9.84 22.04 -21.64
N LYS A 52 -8.54 21.65 -21.65
CA LYS A 52 -7.47 22.30 -22.41
C LYS A 52 -7.17 21.65 -23.74
N GLY A 53 -7.99 20.66 -24.17
CA GLY A 53 -7.81 19.95 -25.42
C GLY A 53 -6.72 18.88 -25.42
N ILE A 54 -6.13 18.57 -24.23
CA ILE A 54 -5.12 17.53 -24.07
C ILE A 54 -5.83 16.18 -24.02
N LYS A 55 -5.47 15.26 -24.92
CA LYS A 55 -6.08 13.93 -25.03
C LYS A 55 -5.28 12.83 -24.34
N VAL A 56 -4.00 13.05 -24.10
CA VAL A 56 -3.09 12.06 -23.50
C VAL A 56 -2.28 12.74 -22.43
N LEU A 57 -2.25 12.12 -21.25
CA LEU A 57 -1.39 12.52 -20.13
C LEU A 57 -0.32 11.45 -19.91
N LEU A 58 0.89 11.89 -19.61
CA LEU A 58 1.95 11.02 -19.11
C LEU A 58 2.00 11.15 -17.59
N SER A 59 2.02 10.00 -16.91
CA SER A 59 2.10 9.92 -15.46
C SER A 59 3.50 9.50 -15.01
N GLY A 60 3.89 9.95 -13.80
CA GLY A 60 5.03 9.43 -13.06
C GLY A 60 4.69 8.20 -12.20
N ALA A 61 3.50 7.61 -12.35
CA ALA A 61 3.10 6.40 -11.63
C ALA A 61 4.12 5.28 -11.87
N GLY A 62 4.37 4.45 -10.86
CA GLY A 62 5.38 3.38 -10.92
C GLY A 62 6.80 3.81 -10.54
N GLY A 63 7.10 5.11 -10.47
CA GLY A 63 8.42 5.57 -10.06
C GLY A 63 8.80 5.12 -8.65
N ASP A 64 7.91 5.30 -7.70
CA ASP A 64 8.12 4.86 -6.31
C ASP A 64 8.12 3.34 -6.17
N ASP A 65 7.36 2.64 -7.00
CA ASP A 65 7.24 1.18 -7.00
C ASP A 65 8.54 0.52 -7.50
N ILE A 66 9.19 1.11 -8.51
CA ILE A 66 10.40 0.55 -9.14
C ILE A 66 11.68 1.07 -8.45
N PHE A 67 11.71 2.35 -8.04
CA PHE A 67 12.90 3.02 -7.52
C PHE A 67 12.90 3.23 -6.00
N THR A 68 12.05 2.51 -5.25
CA THR A 68 12.07 2.50 -3.78
C THR A 68 11.65 3.81 -3.10
N GLY A 69 10.60 4.47 -3.57
CA GLY A 69 10.10 5.72 -2.99
C GLY A 69 9.28 5.58 -1.71
N TYR A 70 8.69 4.41 -1.44
CA TYR A 70 7.76 4.22 -0.32
C TYR A 70 8.42 3.99 1.03
N ARG A 71 7.73 4.40 2.09
CA ARG A 71 8.17 4.17 3.47
C ARG A 71 8.27 2.69 3.84
N ARG A 72 7.50 1.80 3.18
CA ARG A 72 7.57 0.35 3.39
C ARG A 72 8.91 -0.24 2.96
N HIS A 73 9.53 0.30 1.90
CA HIS A 73 10.89 -0.08 1.47
C HIS A 73 11.93 0.25 2.55
N TRP A 74 11.84 1.44 3.12
CA TRP A 74 12.69 1.84 4.24
C TRP A 74 12.45 0.93 5.46
N ALA A 75 11.18 0.65 5.80
CA ALA A 75 10.83 -0.20 6.94
C ALA A 75 11.36 -1.63 6.77
N LEU A 76 11.26 -2.21 5.56
CA LEU A 76 11.86 -3.51 5.25
C LEU A 76 13.37 -3.51 5.47
N ASN A 77 14.07 -2.47 5.05
CA ASN A 77 15.51 -2.34 5.26
C ASN A 77 15.90 -2.24 6.74
N GLN A 78 15.03 -1.73 7.62
CA GLN A 78 15.29 -1.70 9.06
C GLN A 78 15.23 -3.08 9.70
N GLU A 79 14.61 -4.09 9.05
CA GLU A 79 14.54 -5.45 9.59
C GLU A 79 15.94 -6.07 9.82
N ARG A 80 16.95 -5.63 9.09
CA ARG A 80 18.36 -6.07 9.27
C ARG A 80 18.86 -5.93 10.71
N TYR A 81 18.34 -4.97 11.47
CA TYR A 81 18.78 -4.71 12.83
C TYR A 81 18.21 -5.70 13.86
N TRP A 82 17.13 -6.38 13.54
CA TRP A 82 16.45 -7.29 14.46
C TRP A 82 16.16 -8.69 13.88
N GLN A 83 16.36 -8.89 12.58
CA GLN A 83 16.12 -10.20 11.96
C GLN A 83 16.98 -11.33 12.57
N GLY A 84 18.17 -11.01 13.11
CA GLY A 84 19.04 -11.94 13.83
C GLY A 84 18.57 -12.31 15.23
N MET A 85 17.53 -11.66 15.76
CA MET A 85 16.97 -12.00 17.07
C MET A 85 16.28 -13.36 17.04
N PRO A 86 16.36 -14.14 18.14
CA PRO A 86 15.59 -15.39 18.27
C PRO A 86 14.10 -15.18 18.00
N GLN A 87 13.48 -16.15 17.35
CA GLN A 87 12.07 -16.03 16.94
C GLN A 87 11.11 -15.75 18.11
N PHE A 88 11.35 -16.37 19.29
CA PHE A 88 10.50 -16.14 20.46
C PHE A 88 10.50 -14.68 20.92
N ILE A 89 11.65 -13.98 20.84
CA ILE A 89 11.76 -12.55 21.16
C ILE A 89 10.96 -11.73 20.15
N ARG A 90 11.09 -12.04 18.87
CA ARG A 90 10.36 -11.37 17.80
C ARG A 90 8.85 -11.58 17.92
N SER A 91 8.41 -12.80 18.21
CA SER A 91 6.99 -13.13 18.43
C SER A 91 6.43 -12.40 19.65
N PHE A 92 7.19 -12.32 20.74
CA PHE A 92 6.81 -11.58 21.94
C PHE A 92 6.67 -10.08 21.66
N ALA A 93 7.62 -9.49 20.93
CA ALA A 93 7.54 -8.10 20.49
C ALA A 93 6.32 -7.83 19.60
N GLY A 94 6.01 -8.74 18.67
CA GLY A 94 4.80 -8.70 17.86
C GLY A 94 3.52 -8.73 18.69
N ALA A 95 3.43 -9.61 19.67
CA ALA A 95 2.28 -9.71 20.57
C ALA A 95 2.08 -8.43 21.41
N ILE A 96 3.14 -7.88 21.97
CA ILE A 96 3.08 -6.61 22.71
C ILE A 96 2.61 -5.46 21.82
N SER A 97 3.03 -5.44 20.56
CA SER A 97 2.69 -4.35 19.64
C SER A 97 1.19 -4.17 19.42
N GLN A 98 0.40 -5.23 19.61
CA GLN A 98 -1.07 -5.20 19.47
C GLN A 98 -1.75 -4.43 20.61
N HIS A 99 -1.08 -4.30 21.74
CA HIS A 99 -1.57 -3.60 22.94
C HIS A 99 -1.05 -2.17 23.07
N LEU A 100 -0.18 -1.73 22.13
CA LEU A 100 0.34 -0.37 22.16
C LEU A 100 -0.75 0.66 21.85
N PRO A 101 -0.79 1.79 22.57
CA PRO A 101 -1.77 2.85 22.31
C PRO A 101 -1.51 3.48 20.95
N VAL A 102 -2.49 3.38 20.05
CA VAL A 102 -2.38 3.92 18.67
C VAL A 102 -2.71 5.41 18.53
N SER A 103 -2.87 6.11 19.67
CA SER A 103 -3.20 7.54 19.70
C SER A 103 -2.12 8.44 19.06
N SER A 104 -0.84 8.06 19.19
CA SER A 104 0.26 8.78 18.58
C SER A 104 0.63 8.20 17.21
N PRO A 105 0.80 9.03 16.15
CA PRO A 105 1.25 8.56 14.84
C PRO A 105 2.59 7.82 14.86
N ARG A 106 3.49 8.18 15.78
CA ARG A 106 4.79 7.52 15.95
C ARG A 106 4.64 6.12 16.53
N ILE A 107 3.87 5.99 17.62
CA ILE A 107 3.62 4.70 18.28
C ILE A 107 2.89 3.76 17.30
N ARG A 108 1.89 4.25 16.58
CA ARG A 108 1.17 3.47 15.57
C ARG A 108 2.09 2.92 14.48
N ARG A 109 3.08 3.70 14.03
CA ARG A 109 4.07 3.22 13.04
C ARG A 109 4.97 2.14 13.60
N ILE A 110 5.45 2.32 14.84
CA ILE A 110 6.26 1.33 15.54
C ILE A 110 5.45 0.05 15.72
N ALA A 111 4.24 0.14 16.26
CA ALA A 111 3.35 -1.00 16.44
C ALA A 111 3.09 -1.76 15.12
N LYS A 112 2.83 -1.03 14.02
CA LYS A 112 2.66 -1.64 12.70
C LYS A 112 3.92 -2.39 12.24
N GLY A 113 5.11 -1.81 12.43
CA GLY A 113 6.38 -2.45 12.06
C GLY A 113 6.73 -3.68 12.91
N MET A 114 6.27 -3.71 14.17
CA MET A 114 6.54 -4.82 15.09
C MET A 114 5.55 -5.98 14.95
N ARG A 115 4.33 -5.73 14.49
CA ARG A 115 3.21 -6.68 14.52
C ARG A 115 3.56 -8.06 13.94
N TYR A 116 4.26 -8.08 12.83
CA TYR A 116 4.60 -9.30 12.10
C TYR A 116 6.07 -9.74 12.29
N MET A 117 6.77 -9.24 13.33
CA MET A 117 8.16 -9.61 13.58
C MET A 117 8.37 -11.12 13.79
N GLY A 118 7.38 -11.80 14.38
CA GLY A 118 7.41 -13.24 14.62
C GLY A 118 7.14 -14.12 13.40
N ASN A 119 6.59 -13.55 12.33
CA ASN A 119 6.21 -14.27 11.11
C ASN A 119 7.44 -14.62 10.27
N ASP A 120 7.25 -15.47 9.27
CA ASP A 120 8.30 -15.78 8.29
C ASP A 120 8.65 -14.55 7.42
N ALA A 121 9.71 -14.68 6.61
CA ALA A 121 10.23 -13.56 5.84
C ALA A 121 9.27 -13.10 4.74
N ASN A 122 8.55 -14.02 4.09
CA ASN A 122 7.63 -13.70 3.00
C ASN A 122 6.33 -13.11 3.54
N GLU A 123 5.79 -13.66 4.63
CA GLU A 123 4.63 -13.08 5.32
C GLU A 123 4.91 -11.65 5.79
N ARG A 124 6.12 -11.38 6.30
CA ARG A 124 6.52 -10.02 6.67
C ARG A 124 6.55 -9.09 5.47
N ILE A 125 7.11 -9.53 4.33
CA ILE A 125 7.08 -8.72 3.09
C ILE A 125 5.63 -8.45 2.70
N ALA A 126 4.78 -9.47 2.64
CA ALA A 126 3.37 -9.34 2.30
C ALA A 126 2.61 -8.39 3.25
N SER A 127 2.93 -8.41 4.56
CA SER A 127 2.27 -7.57 5.56
C SER A 127 2.41 -6.06 5.33
N TYR A 128 3.45 -5.63 4.62
CA TYR A 128 3.66 -4.21 4.30
C TYR A 128 2.65 -3.66 3.29
N PHE A 129 1.95 -4.54 2.56
CA PHE A 129 0.94 -4.15 1.58
C PHE A 129 -0.45 -3.94 2.19
N PHE A 130 -0.69 -4.39 3.42
CA PHE A 130 -1.98 -4.22 4.07
C PHE A 130 -2.11 -2.84 4.75
N TRP A 131 -3.15 -2.13 4.42
CA TRP A 131 -3.51 -0.85 5.06
C TRP A 131 -4.10 -1.08 6.45
N LEU A 132 -5.01 -2.05 6.53
CA LEU A 132 -5.62 -2.52 7.77
C LEU A 132 -5.10 -3.92 8.12
N ASP A 133 -5.10 -4.24 9.39
CA ASP A 133 -4.89 -5.61 9.82
C ASP A 133 -6.01 -6.52 9.27
N PRO A 134 -5.68 -7.72 8.77
CA PRO A 134 -6.68 -8.66 8.25
C PRO A 134 -7.85 -8.91 9.20
N SER A 135 -7.58 -9.03 10.51
CA SER A 135 -8.63 -9.20 11.52
C SER A 135 -9.54 -7.98 11.63
N GLN A 136 -9.01 -6.77 11.45
CA GLN A 136 -9.80 -5.54 11.44
C GLN A 136 -10.65 -5.44 10.18
N SER A 137 -10.10 -5.84 9.03
CA SER A 137 -10.83 -5.88 7.76
C SER A 137 -12.02 -6.83 7.84
N LEU A 138 -11.84 -8.01 8.42
CA LEU A 138 -12.94 -8.97 8.65
C LEU A 138 -14.06 -8.41 9.54
N ASN A 139 -13.73 -7.51 10.47
CA ASN A 139 -14.74 -6.89 11.34
C ASN A 139 -15.62 -5.85 10.63
N LEU A 140 -15.23 -5.40 9.43
CA LEU A 140 -16.03 -4.50 8.61
C LEU A 140 -17.05 -5.24 7.74
N LEU A 141 -16.94 -6.57 7.63
CA LEU A 141 -17.80 -7.38 6.79
C LEU A 141 -19.07 -7.79 7.51
N HIS A 142 -20.15 -8.01 6.72
CA HIS A 142 -21.37 -8.62 7.21
C HIS A 142 -21.08 -10.01 7.82
N PRO A 143 -21.76 -10.44 8.90
CA PRO A 143 -21.49 -11.73 9.57
C PRO A 143 -21.45 -12.94 8.63
N ASP A 144 -22.32 -13.00 7.63
CA ASP A 144 -22.38 -14.11 6.68
C ASP A 144 -21.11 -14.21 5.83
N LEU A 145 -20.59 -13.06 5.34
CA LEU A 145 -19.33 -13.00 4.59
C LEU A 145 -18.14 -13.30 5.51
N LYS A 146 -18.17 -12.76 6.73
CA LYS A 146 -17.12 -13.03 7.72
C LYS A 146 -16.97 -14.51 8.01
N SER A 147 -18.08 -15.23 8.15
CA SER A 147 -18.08 -16.68 8.42
C SER A 147 -17.45 -17.50 7.28
N GLN A 148 -17.60 -17.04 6.03
CA GLN A 148 -17.01 -17.68 4.84
C GLN A 148 -15.51 -17.41 4.71
N LEU A 149 -15.06 -16.25 5.17
CA LEU A 149 -13.68 -15.77 4.98
C LEU A 149 -12.78 -15.97 6.19
N VAL A 150 -13.32 -16.45 7.32
CA VAL A 150 -12.55 -16.59 8.58
C VAL A 150 -11.32 -17.49 8.45
N ASN A 151 -11.36 -18.46 7.54
CA ASN A 151 -10.25 -19.40 7.28
C ASN A 151 -9.45 -19.04 6.04
N THR A 152 -9.70 -17.89 5.41
CA THR A 152 -8.94 -17.47 4.23
C THR A 152 -7.63 -16.86 4.67
N ASP A 153 -6.52 -17.39 4.16
CA ASP A 153 -5.21 -16.75 4.34
C ASP A 153 -5.10 -15.57 3.37
N VAL A 154 -5.21 -14.37 3.94
CA VAL A 154 -5.13 -13.13 3.16
C VAL A 154 -3.73 -12.85 2.58
N PHE A 155 -2.69 -13.52 3.09
CA PHE A 155 -1.33 -13.40 2.56
C PHE A 155 -1.09 -14.32 1.36
N GLN A 156 -1.93 -15.36 1.17
CA GLN A 156 -1.65 -16.47 0.25
C GLN A 156 -1.35 -15.99 -1.17
N ALA A 157 -2.16 -15.08 -1.72
CA ALA A 157 -1.95 -14.57 -3.08
C ALA A 157 -0.58 -13.87 -3.27
N LEU A 158 -0.15 -13.10 -2.26
CA LEU A 158 1.16 -12.44 -2.26
C LEU A 158 2.28 -13.44 -2.05
N ILE A 159 2.09 -14.44 -1.17
CA ILE A 159 3.05 -15.52 -0.91
C ILE A 159 3.25 -16.37 -2.16
N ASP A 160 2.18 -16.77 -2.85
CA ASP A 160 2.25 -17.52 -4.10
C ASP A 160 3.03 -16.74 -5.17
N SER A 161 2.83 -15.44 -5.24
CA SER A 161 3.62 -14.59 -6.13
C SER A 161 5.11 -14.57 -5.75
N LEU A 162 5.44 -14.54 -4.46
CA LEU A 162 6.84 -14.59 -3.99
C LEU A 162 7.53 -15.92 -4.30
N GLN A 163 6.79 -17.02 -4.46
CA GLN A 163 7.36 -18.30 -4.89
C GLN A 163 7.99 -18.21 -6.28
N CYS A 164 7.43 -17.37 -7.17
CA CYS A 164 8.01 -17.15 -8.50
C CYS A 164 9.42 -16.54 -8.46
N VAL A 165 9.74 -15.85 -7.38
CA VAL A 165 11.04 -15.19 -7.14
C VAL A 165 11.75 -15.74 -5.89
N GLU A 166 11.51 -17.01 -5.55
CA GLU A 166 12.06 -17.63 -4.34
C GLU A 166 13.59 -17.53 -4.29
N LYS A 167 14.25 -17.70 -5.44
CA LYS A 167 15.72 -17.68 -5.56
C LYS A 167 16.34 -16.27 -5.46
N GLU A 168 15.51 -15.21 -5.46
CA GLU A 168 16.01 -13.85 -5.30
C GLU A 168 16.51 -13.66 -3.85
N PRO A 169 17.80 -13.38 -3.62
CA PRO A 169 18.36 -13.24 -2.28
C PRO A 169 17.98 -11.93 -1.61
N GLU A 170 17.78 -10.86 -2.39
CA GLU A 170 17.50 -9.54 -1.88
C GLU A 170 16.02 -9.35 -1.59
N ARG A 171 15.68 -9.18 -0.32
CA ARG A 171 14.31 -9.02 0.15
C ARG A 171 13.62 -7.79 -0.44
N LEU A 172 14.40 -6.73 -0.70
CA LEU A 172 13.87 -5.53 -1.34
C LEU A 172 13.40 -5.84 -2.77
N ASN A 173 14.15 -6.63 -3.54
CA ASN A 173 13.75 -7.03 -4.88
C ASN A 173 12.47 -7.88 -4.87
N LYS A 174 12.29 -8.74 -3.87
CA LYS A 174 11.04 -9.47 -3.65
C LYS A 174 9.86 -8.53 -3.41
N MET A 175 10.05 -7.49 -2.60
CA MET A 175 9.03 -6.46 -2.37
C MET A 175 8.72 -5.69 -3.65
N LEU A 176 9.74 -5.23 -4.39
CA LEU A 176 9.55 -4.52 -5.67
C LEU A 176 8.84 -5.39 -6.72
N TYR A 177 9.08 -6.70 -6.71
CA TYR A 177 8.33 -7.64 -7.57
C TYR A 177 6.84 -7.65 -7.24
N LEU A 178 6.46 -7.66 -5.95
CA LEU A 178 5.05 -7.54 -5.55
C LEU A 178 4.46 -6.17 -5.93
N GLU A 179 5.24 -5.08 -5.76
CA GLU A 179 4.83 -3.75 -6.21
C GLU A 179 4.47 -3.75 -7.70
N ALA A 180 5.39 -4.23 -8.53
CA ALA A 180 5.19 -4.25 -9.98
C ALA A 180 4.03 -5.18 -10.40
N LYS A 181 3.88 -6.33 -9.74
CA LYS A 181 2.89 -7.34 -10.12
C LYS A 181 1.48 -7.02 -9.64
N HIS A 182 1.31 -6.47 -8.45
CA HIS A 182 0.00 -6.29 -7.80
C HIS A 182 -0.38 -4.82 -7.66
N PHE A 183 0.55 -3.94 -7.30
CA PHE A 183 0.24 -2.54 -7.09
C PHE A 183 0.26 -1.73 -8.37
N LEU A 184 1.33 -1.82 -9.14
CA LEU A 184 1.46 -1.02 -10.35
C LEU A 184 0.48 -1.48 -11.45
N ALA A 185 0.22 -2.79 -11.54
CA ALA A 185 -0.68 -3.35 -12.54
C ALA A 185 -2.16 -3.06 -12.23
N ASP A 186 -2.55 -3.11 -10.94
CA ASP A 186 -3.96 -3.13 -10.56
C ASP A 186 -4.40 -1.85 -9.84
N HIS A 187 -3.47 -0.99 -9.40
CA HIS A 187 -3.78 0.16 -8.55
C HIS A 187 -3.52 1.52 -9.21
N ASN A 188 -2.77 1.57 -10.31
CA ASN A 188 -2.43 2.79 -11.02
C ASN A 188 -3.09 2.83 -12.45
#